data_7bda2226eb7238e87010afedb050d408
#
_entry.id   7bda2226eb7238e87010afedb050d408
#
_cell.length_a   1.000
_cell.length_b   1.000
_cell.length_c   1.000
_cell.angle_alpha   90.00
_cell.angle_beta   90.00
_cell.angle_gamma   90.00
#
_symmetry.space_group_name_H-M   'P 1'
#
loop_
_entity.id
_entity.type
_entity.pdbx_description
1 polymer ?
#
loop_
_entity_poly.entity_id
_entity_poly.type
_entity_poly.pdbx_seq_one_letter_code
_entity_poly.pdbx_strand_id
1 'polypeptide(L)'
;MRKVIFIFMVFSLVSFSKDLEISTAKFFSACGENDNEHLKILENEQKKMDEIYNKLIQKFNKNRRYHSKLKQKLINSQEMWKKNSDEKMKDFGKYVNWLNSCLEEKAGIKARTGLIQQRILELTNEYKKYLD
;
A
#
# COMPACT_ATOMS: atom_id res chain seq x y z
N MET A 1 -19.51 4.42 16.54
CA MET A 1 -18.88 5.13 15.42
C MET A 1 -17.40 4.81 15.25
N ARG A 2 -16.62 4.71 16.29
CA ARG A 2 -15.16 4.45 16.22
C ARG A 2 -14.78 3.07 15.71
N LYS A 3 -15.52 2.03 16.09
CA LYS A 3 -15.29 0.65 15.63
C LYS A 3 -15.60 0.49 14.13
N VAL A 4 -16.55 1.26 13.62
CA VAL A 4 -16.95 1.23 12.21
C VAL A 4 -15.88 1.84 11.29
N ILE A 5 -15.25 2.95 11.70
CA ILE A 5 -14.17 3.59 10.94
C ILE A 5 -12.92 2.69 10.90
N PHE A 6 -12.60 2.03 12.00
CA PHE A 6 -11.48 1.08 12.09
C PHE A 6 -11.72 -0.15 11.20
N ILE A 7 -12.94 -0.68 11.19
CA ILE A 7 -13.34 -1.81 10.33
C ILE A 7 -13.26 -1.41 8.85
N PHE A 8 -13.66 -0.19 8.49
CA PHE A 8 -13.57 0.30 7.11
C PHE A 8 -12.12 0.41 6.62
N MET A 9 -11.20 0.84 7.48
CA MET A 9 -9.77 0.91 7.13
C MET A 9 -9.14 -0.46 6.98
N VAL A 10 -9.44 -1.38 7.88
CA VAL A 10 -8.98 -2.77 7.78
C VAL A 10 -9.55 -3.42 6.51
N PHE A 11 -10.80 -3.11 6.16
CA PHE A 11 -11.45 -3.62 4.97
C PHE A 11 -10.80 -3.12 3.67
N SER A 12 -10.41 -1.84 3.60
CA SER A 12 -9.72 -1.30 2.42
C SER A 12 -8.30 -1.89 2.25
N LEU A 13 -7.62 -2.21 3.35
CA LEU A 13 -6.32 -2.88 3.34
C LEU A 13 -6.46 -4.34 2.92
N VAL A 14 -7.47 -5.04 3.39
CA VAL A 14 -7.77 -6.43 3.01
C VAL A 14 -8.14 -6.54 1.54
N SER A 15 -8.93 -5.59 0.98
CA SER A 15 -9.27 -5.62 -0.45
C SER A 15 -8.04 -5.34 -1.34
N PHE A 16 -7.12 -4.48 -0.90
CA PHE A 16 -5.86 -4.25 -1.59
C PHE A 16 -4.97 -5.50 -1.60
N SER A 17 -4.91 -6.22 -0.47
CA SER A 17 -4.19 -7.50 -0.36
C SER A 17 -4.77 -8.60 -1.24
N LYS A 18 -6.10 -8.66 -1.39
CA LYS A 18 -6.77 -9.62 -2.28
C LYS A 18 -6.50 -9.35 -3.75
N ASP A 19 -6.53 -8.08 -4.17
CA ASP A 19 -6.15 -7.70 -5.54
C ASP A 19 -4.70 -8.07 -5.83
N LEU A 20 -3.84 -7.95 -4.84
CA LEU A 20 -2.45 -8.37 -4.92
C LEU A 20 -2.32 -9.89 -5.05
N GLU A 21 -3.07 -10.66 -4.30
CA GLU A 21 -3.08 -12.13 -4.38
C GLU A 21 -3.54 -12.64 -5.75
N ILE A 22 -4.55 -12.02 -6.34
CA ILE A 22 -5.03 -12.35 -7.69
C ILE A 22 -3.96 -12.04 -8.73
N SER A 23 -3.32 -10.90 -8.64
CA SER A 23 -2.20 -10.51 -9.49
C SER A 23 -1.01 -11.46 -9.36
N THR A 24 -0.76 -11.93 -8.13
CA THR A 24 0.25 -12.93 -7.79
C THR A 24 0.01 -14.25 -8.48
N ALA A 25 -1.20 -14.78 -8.40
CA ALA A 25 -1.55 -16.06 -9.00
C ALA A 25 -1.33 -16.04 -10.51
N LYS A 26 -1.69 -14.95 -11.18
CA LYS A 26 -1.44 -14.73 -12.61
C LYS A 26 0.06 -14.69 -12.92
N PHE A 27 0.81 -13.97 -12.11
CA PHE A 27 2.26 -13.85 -12.26
C PHE A 27 2.94 -15.22 -12.20
N PHE A 28 2.60 -16.05 -11.23
CA PHE A 28 3.15 -17.40 -11.11
C PHE A 28 2.83 -18.28 -12.30
N SER A 29 1.62 -18.18 -12.84
CA SER A 29 1.22 -18.98 -14.00
C SER A 29 1.97 -18.56 -15.26
N ALA A 30 2.37 -17.29 -15.37
CA ALA A 30 3.01 -16.72 -16.58
C ALA A 30 4.55 -16.83 -16.56
N CYS A 31 5.19 -16.68 -15.39
CA CYS A 31 6.64 -16.52 -15.26
C CYS A 31 7.37 -17.67 -14.54
N GLY A 32 6.65 -18.59 -13.91
CA GLY A 32 7.23 -19.68 -13.12
C GLY A 32 7.69 -19.24 -11.72
N GLU A 33 8.29 -20.16 -10.97
CA GLU A 33 8.58 -20.02 -9.54
C GLU A 33 9.71 -19.04 -9.18
N ASN A 34 10.60 -18.72 -10.13
CA ASN A 34 11.81 -17.94 -9.85
C ASN A 34 11.54 -16.46 -9.53
N ASP A 35 10.30 -16.00 -9.72
CA ASP A 35 9.93 -14.59 -9.50
C ASP A 35 9.22 -14.35 -8.16
N ASN A 36 9.22 -15.37 -7.28
CA ASN A 36 8.66 -15.32 -5.94
C ASN A 36 9.26 -14.24 -5.04
N GLU A 37 10.54 -13.91 -5.23
CA GLU A 37 11.24 -12.93 -4.40
C GLU A 37 10.66 -11.53 -4.52
N HIS A 38 10.38 -11.08 -5.74
CA HIS A 38 9.81 -9.74 -5.97
C HIS A 38 8.43 -9.59 -5.33
N LEU A 39 7.66 -10.66 -5.35
CA LEU A 39 6.35 -10.69 -4.73
C LEU A 39 6.43 -10.66 -3.22
N LYS A 40 7.34 -11.44 -2.63
CA LYS A 40 7.59 -11.42 -1.19
C LYS A 40 8.03 -10.03 -0.71
N ILE A 41 8.87 -9.35 -1.48
CA ILE A 41 9.28 -7.98 -1.19
C ILE A 41 8.07 -7.06 -1.19
N LEU A 42 7.20 -7.15 -2.20
CA LEU A 42 5.98 -6.36 -2.27
C LEU A 42 5.07 -6.59 -1.07
N GLU A 43 4.81 -7.85 -0.72
CA GLU A 43 4.00 -8.23 0.43
C GLU A 43 4.58 -7.70 1.75
N ASN A 44 5.91 -7.80 1.93
CA ASN A 44 6.60 -7.30 3.10
C ASN A 44 6.52 -5.77 3.20
N GLU A 45 6.70 -5.06 2.11
CA GLU A 45 6.59 -3.60 2.08
C GLU A 45 5.15 -3.14 2.33
N GLN A 46 4.16 -3.83 1.77
CA GLN A 46 2.76 -3.58 2.05
C GLN A 46 2.47 -3.75 3.55
N LYS A 47 2.95 -4.82 4.15
CA LYS A 47 2.79 -5.09 5.57
C LYS A 47 3.42 -4.00 6.43
N LYS A 48 4.63 -3.55 6.09
CA LYS A 48 5.30 -2.44 6.80
C LYS A 48 4.48 -1.16 6.73
N MET A 49 3.99 -0.80 5.57
CA MET A 49 3.16 0.40 5.39
C MET A 49 1.90 0.32 6.25
N ASP A 50 1.23 -0.82 6.24
CA ASP A 50 0.02 -1.05 7.03
C ASP A 50 0.29 -0.96 8.54
N GLU A 51 1.40 -1.53 9.00
CA GLU A 51 1.82 -1.48 10.41
C GLU A 51 2.10 -0.04 10.85
N ILE A 52 2.81 0.74 10.04
CA ILE A 52 3.10 2.16 10.32
C ILE A 52 1.80 2.96 10.40
N TYR A 53 0.94 2.80 9.40
CA TYR A 53 -0.34 3.49 9.34
C TYR A 53 -1.22 3.16 10.55
N ASN A 54 -1.37 1.87 10.88
CA ASN A 54 -2.17 1.43 12.01
C ASN A 54 -1.60 1.90 13.35
N LYS A 55 -0.28 1.91 13.50
CA LYS A 55 0.40 2.42 14.68
C LYS A 55 0.11 3.92 14.88
N LEU A 56 0.13 4.70 13.82
CA LEU A 56 -0.21 6.12 13.86
C LEU A 56 -1.68 6.35 14.22
N ILE A 57 -2.61 5.61 13.61
CA ILE A 57 -4.03 5.68 13.91
C ILE A 57 -4.30 5.36 15.38
N GLN A 58 -3.69 4.31 15.92
CA GLN A 58 -3.81 3.95 17.34
C GLN A 58 -3.25 5.05 18.24
N LYS A 59 -2.12 5.62 17.89
CA LYS A 59 -1.50 6.73 18.62
C LYS A 59 -2.43 7.94 18.68
N PHE A 60 -3.01 8.34 17.56
CA PHE A 60 -3.93 9.47 17.49
C PHE A 60 -5.26 9.21 18.19
N ASN A 61 -5.72 7.96 18.21
CA ASN A 61 -6.92 7.56 18.93
C ASN A 61 -6.76 7.65 20.46
N LYS A 62 -5.54 7.47 20.98
CA LYS A 62 -5.27 7.56 22.42
C LYS A 62 -5.42 8.98 22.97
N ASN A 63 -5.19 10.00 22.15
CA ASN A 63 -5.30 11.40 22.56
C ASN A 63 -6.11 12.20 21.54
N ARG A 64 -7.40 11.95 21.51
CA ARG A 64 -8.32 12.53 20.53
C ARG A 64 -8.47 14.03 20.59
N ARG A 65 -8.41 14.57 21.79
CA ARG A 65 -8.58 16.02 22.00
C ARG A 65 -7.53 16.81 21.23
N TYR A 66 -6.30 16.29 21.18
CA TYR A 66 -5.16 16.97 20.56
C TYR A 66 -4.80 16.46 19.17
N HIS A 67 -5.20 15.22 18.83
CA HIS A 67 -4.76 14.56 17.61
C HIS A 67 -5.86 14.29 16.58
N SER A 68 -7.08 14.78 16.78
CA SER A 68 -8.20 14.54 15.84
C SER A 68 -7.93 15.09 14.45
N LYS A 69 -7.32 16.27 14.34
CA LYS A 69 -6.95 16.89 13.06
C LYS A 69 -5.83 16.12 12.36
N LEU A 70 -4.83 15.67 13.12
CA LEU A 70 -3.73 14.85 12.59
C LEU A 70 -4.23 13.52 12.06
N LYS A 71 -5.14 12.88 12.80
CA LYS A 71 -5.78 11.63 12.38
C LYS A 71 -6.52 11.83 11.05
N GLN A 72 -7.34 12.86 10.96
CA GLN A 72 -8.10 13.14 9.74
C GLN A 72 -7.18 13.45 8.56
N LYS A 73 -6.12 14.22 8.78
CA LYS A 73 -5.10 14.49 7.79
C LYS A 73 -4.41 13.21 7.29
N LEU A 74 -4.07 12.31 8.20
CA LEU A 74 -3.47 11.02 7.86
C LEU A 74 -4.42 10.17 7.01
N ILE A 75 -5.68 10.06 7.42
CA ILE A 75 -6.71 9.32 6.67
C ILE A 75 -6.86 9.87 5.26
N ASN A 76 -7.03 11.16 5.13
CA ASN A 76 -7.22 11.83 3.84
C ASN A 76 -6.00 11.64 2.94
N SER A 77 -4.80 11.80 3.49
CA SER A 77 -3.56 11.62 2.73
C SER A 77 -3.36 10.18 2.26
N GLN A 78 -3.77 9.20 3.06
CA GLN A 78 -3.68 7.79 2.69
C GLN A 78 -4.67 7.43 1.58
N GLU A 79 -5.88 7.93 1.65
CA GLU A 79 -6.88 7.76 0.59
C GLU A 79 -6.43 8.38 -0.72
N MET A 80 -5.90 9.60 -0.66
CA MET A 80 -5.34 10.28 -1.83
C MET A 80 -4.14 9.55 -2.41
N TRP A 81 -3.26 9.04 -1.55
CA TRP A 81 -2.12 8.24 -2.00
C TRP A 81 -2.57 6.97 -2.74
N LYS A 82 -3.56 6.25 -2.21
CA LYS A 82 -4.13 5.06 -2.87
C LYS A 82 -4.66 5.39 -4.26
N LYS A 83 -5.46 6.45 -4.36
CA LYS A 83 -6.03 6.90 -5.63
C LYS A 83 -4.93 7.27 -6.64
N ASN A 84 -3.96 8.06 -6.20
CA ASN A 84 -2.85 8.50 -7.06
C ASN A 84 -1.96 7.32 -7.48
N SER A 85 -1.69 6.38 -6.58
CA SER A 85 -0.89 5.19 -6.91
C SER A 85 -1.61 4.27 -7.89
N ASP A 86 -2.93 4.10 -7.77
CA ASP A 86 -3.73 3.34 -8.73
C ASP A 86 -3.73 3.99 -10.11
N GLU A 87 -3.84 5.31 -10.19
CA GLU A 87 -3.73 6.06 -11.45
C GLU A 87 -2.34 5.91 -12.08
N LYS A 88 -1.27 6.01 -11.29
CA LYS A 88 0.10 5.78 -11.75
C LYS A 88 0.30 4.37 -12.27
N MET A 89 -0.29 3.37 -11.63
CA MET A 89 -0.22 1.98 -12.08
C MET A 89 -0.97 1.78 -13.40
N LYS A 90 -2.10 2.43 -13.60
CA LYS A 90 -2.81 2.42 -14.89
C LYS A 90 -1.97 3.03 -16.01
N ASP A 91 -1.37 4.19 -15.76
CA ASP A 91 -0.51 4.86 -16.71
C ASP A 91 0.73 4.01 -17.03
N PHE A 92 1.35 3.42 -16.01
CA PHE A 92 2.47 2.51 -16.17
C PHE A 92 2.10 1.31 -17.05
N GLY A 93 0.92 0.73 -16.84
CA GLY A 93 0.41 -0.37 -17.68
C GLY A 93 0.37 -0.02 -19.17
N LYS A 94 0.04 1.23 -19.51
CA LYS A 94 0.05 1.70 -20.90
C LYS A 94 1.46 1.73 -21.51
N TYR A 95 2.47 2.04 -20.71
CA TYR A 95 3.87 2.08 -21.17
C TYR A 95 4.48 0.69 -21.36
N VAL A 96 4.02 -0.30 -20.62
CA VAL A 96 4.59 -1.65 -20.66
C VAL A 96 3.73 -2.68 -21.39
N ASN A 97 2.65 -2.27 -22.03
CA ASN A 97 1.71 -3.15 -22.73
C ASN A 97 2.33 -3.90 -23.92
N TRP A 98 3.48 -3.44 -24.41
CA TRP A 98 4.24 -4.09 -25.48
C TRP A 98 5.12 -5.25 -24.99
N LEU A 99 5.30 -5.38 -23.65
CA LEU A 99 6.01 -6.50 -23.06
C LEU A 99 5.14 -7.76 -23.10
N ASN A 100 5.75 -8.94 -23.03
CA ASN A 100 4.97 -10.15 -22.80
C ASN A 100 4.31 -10.10 -21.41
N SER A 101 3.25 -10.88 -21.22
CA SER A 101 2.44 -10.85 -19.99
C SER A 101 3.25 -11.05 -18.71
N CYS A 102 4.28 -11.89 -18.79
CA CYS A 102 5.19 -12.15 -17.66
C CYS A 102 6.02 -10.92 -17.28
N LEU A 103 6.67 -10.29 -18.25
CA LEU A 103 7.51 -9.11 -18.01
C LEU A 103 6.66 -7.90 -17.60
N GLU A 104 5.45 -7.77 -18.13
CA GLU A 104 4.50 -6.73 -17.74
C GLU A 104 4.11 -6.85 -16.27
N GLU A 105 3.75 -8.05 -15.81
CA GLU A 105 3.40 -8.30 -14.41
C GLU A 105 4.59 -8.06 -13.48
N LYS A 106 5.78 -8.51 -13.86
CA LYS A 106 7.01 -8.30 -13.09
C LYS A 106 7.35 -6.82 -12.97
N ALA A 107 7.25 -6.07 -14.04
CA ALA A 107 7.45 -4.62 -14.04
C ALA A 107 6.40 -3.93 -13.16
N GLY A 108 5.14 -4.37 -13.21
CA GLY A 108 4.05 -3.88 -12.38
C GLY A 108 4.30 -4.10 -10.89
N ILE A 109 4.76 -5.28 -10.49
CA ILE A 109 5.10 -5.60 -9.10
C ILE A 109 6.22 -4.70 -8.59
N LYS A 110 7.27 -4.50 -9.37
CA LYS A 110 8.38 -3.62 -9.02
C LYS A 110 7.94 -2.15 -8.89
N ALA A 111 7.12 -1.68 -9.82
CA ALA A 111 6.59 -0.31 -9.79
C ALA A 111 5.72 -0.08 -8.55
N ARG A 112 4.84 -1.01 -8.23
CA ARG A 112 3.99 -0.95 -7.03
C ARG A 112 4.81 -0.99 -5.75
N THR A 113 5.81 -1.84 -5.68
CA THR A 113 6.75 -1.91 -4.56
C THR A 113 7.44 -0.55 -4.33
N GLY A 114 7.91 0.09 -5.39
CA GLY A 114 8.53 1.41 -5.32
C GLY A 114 7.59 2.49 -4.78
N LEU A 115 6.32 2.48 -5.20
CA LEU A 115 5.31 3.42 -4.70
C LEU A 115 5.06 3.22 -3.20
N ILE A 116 4.98 1.97 -2.75
CA ILE A 116 4.78 1.64 -1.33
C ILE A 116 5.99 2.06 -0.50
N GLN A 117 7.21 1.78 -0.95
CA GLN A 117 8.44 2.18 -0.28
C GLN A 117 8.54 3.70 -0.15
N GLN A 118 8.17 4.43 -1.18
CA GLN A 118 8.10 5.89 -1.14
C GLN A 118 7.08 6.37 -0.09
N ARG A 119 5.90 5.74 -0.05
CA ARG A 119 4.88 6.08 0.96
C ARG A 119 5.36 5.81 2.38
N ILE A 120 6.06 4.71 2.61
CA ILE A 120 6.67 4.40 3.92
C ILE A 120 7.61 5.52 4.34
N LEU A 121 8.47 6.01 3.45
CA LEU A 121 9.37 7.12 3.73
C LEU A 121 8.61 8.40 4.06
N GLU A 122 7.58 8.73 3.30
CA GLU A 122 6.72 9.90 3.55
C GLU A 122 6.07 9.84 4.94
N LEU A 123 5.45 8.71 5.27
CA LEU A 123 4.80 8.52 6.58
C LEU A 123 5.81 8.57 7.72
N THR A 124 6.95 7.91 7.55
CA THR A 124 8.02 7.87 8.57
C THR A 124 8.59 9.25 8.81
N ASN A 125 8.84 10.03 7.78
CA ASN A 125 9.41 11.37 7.91
C ASN A 125 8.40 12.37 8.47
N GLU A 126 7.17 12.37 7.96
CA GLU A 126 6.13 13.32 8.37
C GLU A 126 5.67 13.10 9.82
N TYR A 127 5.57 11.85 10.23
CA TYR A 127 5.05 11.47 11.55
C TYR A 127 6.11 10.88 12.48
N LYS A 128 7.38 11.17 12.25
CA LYS A 128 8.52 10.61 13.00
C LYS A 128 8.34 10.70 14.51
N LYS A 129 7.94 11.85 15.02
CA LYS A 129 7.79 12.06 16.47
C LYS A 129 6.66 11.23 17.12
N TYR A 130 5.77 10.67 16.31
CA TYR A 130 4.65 9.83 16.80
C TYR A 130 4.93 8.34 16.66
N LEU A 131 6.03 7.97 16.01
CA LEU A 131 6.40 6.57 15.75
C LEU A 131 7.40 6.01 16.76
N ASP A 132 8.02 6.86 17.54
CA ASP A 132 8.99 6.47 18.58
C ASP A 132 8.29 6.01 19.88
#